data_1450c01b00354efbe28fd49c84d3feae
#
_entry.id   1450c01b00354efbe28fd49c84d3feae
#
_cell.length_a   1.000
_cell.length_b   1.000
_cell.length_c   1.000
_cell.angle_alpha   90.00
_cell.angle_beta   90.00
_cell.angle_gamma   90.00
#
_symmetry.space_group_name_H-M   'P 1'
#
loop_
_entity.id
_entity.type
_entity.pdbx_description
1 polymer ?
#
loop_
_entity_poly.entity_id
_entity_poly.type
_entity_poly.pdbx_seq_one_letter_code
_entity_poly.pdbx_strand_id
1 'polypeptide(L)'
;MGSMIDSLFDQYERGGMTRRHLVQALAVLILPERALAQDAAPASTPIVRGLSVNHVALTVSDVPRSFAFYERLFGVTRGWPATDAGTGIHMDLPDGYISIDSVAAQKGVITHFAVAVDHMDRVAAKRLADKINSELPDAKARDSYQANTGGSTVNLRDPDGFFVQIASKDGR
;
A
#
# COMPACT_ATOMS: atom_id res chain seq x y z
N MET A 1 -12.70 19.10 36.41
CA MET A 1 -13.16 18.70 35.03
C MET A 1 -14.19 19.70 34.46
N GLY A 2 -15.20 20.14 35.21
CA GLY A 2 -16.22 21.09 34.70
C GLY A 2 -15.61 22.37 34.11
N SER A 3 -14.71 23.06 34.82
CA SER A 3 -14.18 24.36 34.40
C SER A 3 -13.37 24.34 33.07
N MET A 4 -12.76 23.23 32.72
CA MET A 4 -11.96 23.11 31.47
C MET A 4 -12.87 22.89 30.27
N ILE A 5 -13.91 22.10 30.45
CA ILE A 5 -14.92 21.86 29.43
C ILE A 5 -15.69 23.15 29.14
N ASP A 6 -16.10 23.86 30.18
CA ASP A 6 -16.80 25.16 30.07
C ASP A 6 -15.94 26.18 29.32
N SER A 7 -14.62 26.22 29.61
CA SER A 7 -13.67 27.11 28.92
C SER A 7 -13.55 26.79 27.41
N LEU A 8 -13.60 25.51 27.01
CA LEU A 8 -13.55 25.13 25.60
C LEU A 8 -14.83 25.54 24.85
N PHE A 9 -16.00 25.41 25.49
CA PHE A 9 -17.26 25.88 24.92
C PHE A 9 -17.27 27.40 24.80
N ASP A 10 -16.83 28.13 25.82
CA ASP A 10 -16.71 29.59 25.79
C ASP A 10 -15.80 30.09 24.65
N GLN A 11 -14.68 29.42 24.40
CA GLN A 11 -13.79 29.75 23.29
C GLN A 11 -14.44 29.47 21.92
N TYR A 12 -15.18 28.39 21.83
CA TYR A 12 -15.92 28.06 20.61
C TYR A 12 -17.03 29.08 20.32
N GLU A 13 -17.85 29.44 21.32
CA GLU A 13 -18.92 30.42 21.18
C GLU A 13 -18.44 31.82 20.83
N ARG A 14 -17.26 32.21 21.32
CA ARG A 14 -16.61 33.48 20.97
C ARG A 14 -15.88 33.45 19.61
N GLY A 15 -15.97 32.36 18.87
CA GLY A 15 -15.30 32.20 17.57
C GLY A 15 -13.79 32.00 17.64
N GLY A 16 -13.24 31.76 18.82
CA GLY A 16 -11.80 31.55 19.07
C GLY A 16 -11.28 30.17 18.60
N MET A 17 -12.18 29.23 18.30
CA MET A 17 -11.83 27.92 17.76
C MET A 17 -12.87 27.36 16.79
N THR A 18 -12.44 26.47 15.92
CA THR A 18 -13.35 25.79 14.98
C THR A 18 -14.04 24.59 15.65
N ARG A 19 -15.19 24.18 15.12
CA ARG A 19 -15.91 22.96 15.56
C ARG A 19 -14.98 21.72 15.57
N ARG A 20 -14.09 21.60 14.61
CA ARG A 20 -13.12 20.50 14.53
C ARG A 20 -12.14 20.53 15.71
N HIS A 21 -11.62 21.70 16.07
CA HIS A 21 -10.71 21.86 17.21
C HIS A 21 -11.43 21.59 18.53
N LEU A 22 -12.69 22.03 18.69
CA LEU A 22 -13.48 21.73 19.88
C LEU A 22 -13.67 20.21 20.06
N VAL A 23 -14.06 19.49 19.01
CA VAL A 23 -14.24 18.03 19.05
C VAL A 23 -12.93 17.32 19.38
N GLN A 24 -11.81 17.76 18.81
CA GLN A 24 -10.49 17.19 19.12
C GLN A 24 -10.07 17.42 20.59
N ALA A 25 -10.29 18.63 21.10
CA ALA A 25 -9.99 18.96 22.49
C ALA A 25 -10.84 18.16 23.50
N LEU A 26 -12.13 18.00 23.20
CA LEU A 26 -13.05 17.19 24.02
C LEU A 26 -12.68 15.70 23.97
N ALA A 27 -12.26 15.18 22.81
CA ALA A 27 -11.83 13.79 22.67
C ALA A 27 -10.63 13.48 23.56
N VAL A 28 -9.65 14.39 23.68
CA VAL A 28 -8.49 14.24 24.57
C VAL A 28 -8.89 14.20 26.05
N LEU A 29 -9.93 14.94 26.45
CA LEU A 29 -10.40 14.98 27.84
C LEU A 29 -11.22 13.74 28.24
N ILE A 30 -11.83 13.05 27.28
CA ILE A 30 -12.68 11.89 27.51
C ILE A 30 -11.92 10.57 27.45
N LEU A 31 -10.76 10.55 26.76
CA LEU A 31 -9.92 9.36 26.70
C LEU A 31 -9.32 9.10 28.10
N PRO A 32 -9.48 7.88 28.66
CA PRO A 32 -8.79 7.53 29.90
C PRO A 32 -7.28 7.69 29.70
N GLU A 33 -6.56 8.19 30.72
CA GLU A 33 -5.09 8.40 30.68
C GLU A 33 -4.34 7.16 30.16
N ARG A 34 -4.87 5.98 30.34
CA ARG A 34 -4.36 4.72 29.78
C ARG A 34 -4.42 4.62 28.23
N ALA A 35 -5.29 5.40 27.56
CA ALA A 35 -5.35 5.41 26.09
C ALA A 35 -4.28 6.34 25.49
N LEU A 36 -3.73 7.28 26.30
CA LEU A 36 -2.60 8.13 25.90
C LEU A 36 -1.26 7.51 26.28
N ALA A 37 -1.27 6.61 27.27
CA ALA A 37 -0.14 5.76 27.67
C ALA A 37 -0.35 4.34 27.12
N GLN A 38 -0.67 4.20 25.86
CA GLN A 38 -0.27 3.01 25.17
C GLN A 38 1.26 3.09 25.15
N ASP A 39 1.90 2.28 26.02
CA ASP A 39 3.32 1.97 25.89
C ASP A 39 3.55 1.70 24.42
N ALA A 40 4.05 2.69 23.70
CA ALA A 40 4.56 2.49 22.37
C ALA A 40 5.71 1.52 22.59
N ALA A 41 5.43 0.24 22.40
CA ALA A 41 6.48 -0.74 22.24
C ALA A 41 7.52 -0.07 21.34
N PRO A 42 8.80 -0.07 21.66
CA PRO A 42 9.80 0.66 20.90
C PRO A 42 9.57 0.33 19.43
N ALA A 43 9.29 1.38 18.64
CA ALA A 43 8.87 1.21 17.26
C ALA A 43 9.91 0.32 16.58
N SER A 44 9.54 -0.91 16.25
CA SER A 44 10.46 -1.87 15.67
C SER A 44 11.01 -1.24 14.40
N THR A 45 12.33 -1.23 14.25
CA THR A 45 12.94 -0.74 13.01
C THR A 45 12.39 -1.58 11.85
N PRO A 46 11.74 -0.98 10.86
CA PRO A 46 11.16 -1.75 9.77
C PRO A 46 12.26 -2.48 8.98
N ILE A 47 11.99 -3.71 8.55
CA ILE A 47 12.90 -4.50 7.72
C ILE A 47 13.24 -3.76 6.42
N VAL A 48 12.24 -3.10 5.84
CA VAL A 48 12.35 -2.22 4.68
C VAL A 48 11.35 -1.07 4.81
N ARG A 49 11.75 0.13 4.44
CA ARG A 49 10.86 1.28 4.46
C ARG A 49 10.00 1.30 3.20
N GLY A 50 8.70 1.09 3.35
CA GLY A 50 7.72 1.34 2.30
C GLY A 50 7.57 2.84 2.05
N LEU A 51 7.46 3.25 0.80
CA LEU A 51 7.34 4.65 0.38
C LEU A 51 5.91 5.00 -0.04
N SER A 52 5.30 4.15 -0.87
CA SER A 52 3.96 4.32 -1.40
C SER A 52 3.39 2.98 -1.85
N VAL A 53 2.10 2.95 -2.20
CA VAL A 53 1.53 1.83 -2.97
C VAL A 53 2.02 1.98 -4.41
N ASN A 54 2.73 0.98 -4.91
CA ASN A 54 3.27 0.97 -6.27
C ASN A 54 2.17 0.61 -7.29
N HIS A 55 1.44 -0.47 -7.05
CA HIS A 55 0.35 -0.89 -7.92
C HIS A 55 -0.67 -1.81 -7.22
N VAL A 56 -1.80 -1.95 -7.88
CA VAL A 56 -2.80 -2.99 -7.58
C VAL A 56 -2.94 -3.87 -8.81
N ALA A 57 -2.94 -5.18 -8.63
CA ALA A 57 -3.11 -6.13 -9.72
C ALA A 57 -4.49 -6.81 -9.66
N LEU A 58 -5.20 -6.75 -10.77
CA LEU A 58 -6.54 -7.26 -10.94
C LEU A 58 -6.56 -8.39 -11.96
N THR A 59 -7.42 -9.38 -11.75
CA THR A 59 -7.75 -10.36 -12.77
C THR A 59 -9.10 -10.01 -13.38
N VAL A 60 -9.13 -9.84 -14.69
CA VAL A 60 -10.32 -9.43 -15.45
C VAL A 60 -10.73 -10.51 -16.45
N SER A 61 -11.99 -10.49 -16.88
CA SER A 61 -12.48 -11.43 -17.88
C SER A 61 -12.13 -11.03 -19.33
N ASP A 62 -11.85 -9.75 -19.56
CA ASP A 62 -11.57 -9.18 -20.87
C ASP A 62 -10.67 -7.95 -20.70
N VAL A 63 -9.39 -8.10 -21.04
CA VAL A 63 -8.37 -7.06 -20.87
C VAL A 63 -8.66 -5.81 -21.72
N PRO A 64 -8.96 -5.92 -23.03
CA PRO A 64 -9.32 -4.76 -23.85
C PRO A 64 -10.50 -3.96 -23.30
N ARG A 65 -11.57 -4.65 -22.89
CA ARG A 65 -12.76 -3.99 -22.33
C ARG A 65 -12.45 -3.29 -21.02
N SER A 66 -11.70 -3.92 -20.13
CA SER A 66 -11.32 -3.32 -18.86
C SER A 66 -10.37 -2.14 -19.05
N PHE A 67 -9.43 -2.24 -19.99
CA PHE A 67 -8.57 -1.11 -20.34
C PHE A 67 -9.40 0.09 -20.80
N ALA A 68 -10.29 -0.08 -21.76
CA ALA A 68 -11.14 1.00 -22.28
C ALA A 68 -12.00 1.65 -21.18
N PHE A 69 -12.46 0.86 -20.19
CA PHE A 69 -13.19 1.38 -19.04
C PHE A 69 -12.31 2.30 -18.17
N TYR A 70 -11.11 1.85 -17.79
CA TYR A 70 -10.21 2.63 -16.94
C TYR A 70 -9.59 3.82 -17.66
N GLU A 71 -9.30 3.69 -18.97
CA GLU A 71 -8.86 4.79 -19.83
C GLU A 71 -9.90 5.92 -19.84
N ARG A 72 -11.17 5.58 -20.07
CA ARG A 72 -12.26 6.56 -20.05
C ARG A 72 -12.52 7.16 -18.67
N LEU A 73 -12.38 6.36 -17.60
CA LEU A 73 -12.71 6.78 -16.24
C LEU A 73 -11.61 7.65 -15.62
N PHE A 74 -10.35 7.26 -15.80
CA PHE A 74 -9.22 7.86 -15.11
C PHE A 74 -8.18 8.48 -16.04
N GLY A 75 -8.31 8.32 -17.36
CA GLY A 75 -7.32 8.80 -18.33
C GLY A 75 -5.99 8.05 -18.25
N VAL A 76 -6.02 6.79 -17.80
CA VAL A 76 -4.81 5.95 -17.78
C VAL A 76 -4.26 5.75 -19.18
N THR A 77 -2.94 5.64 -19.31
CA THR A 77 -2.29 5.29 -20.57
C THR A 77 -1.84 3.84 -20.54
N ARG A 78 -1.75 3.24 -21.73
CA ARG A 78 -1.21 1.89 -21.85
C ARG A 78 0.29 1.90 -21.58
N GLY A 79 0.70 1.23 -20.51
CA GLY A 79 2.10 0.98 -20.19
C GLY A 79 2.64 -0.29 -20.88
N TRP A 80 3.50 -1.01 -20.20
CA TRP A 80 4.13 -2.24 -20.71
C TRP A 80 3.27 -3.50 -20.41
N PRO A 81 3.57 -4.64 -21.05
CA PRO A 81 2.86 -5.89 -20.75
C PRO A 81 2.99 -6.27 -19.27
N ALA A 82 1.89 -6.68 -18.65
CA ALA A 82 1.83 -7.07 -17.23
C ALA A 82 2.52 -8.42 -16.96
N THR A 83 2.66 -9.27 -17.98
CA THR A 83 3.28 -10.58 -17.90
C THR A 83 4.22 -10.81 -19.07
N ASP A 84 5.21 -11.68 -18.89
CA ASP A 84 6.10 -12.11 -19.99
C ASP A 84 5.34 -12.79 -21.13
N ALA A 85 4.16 -13.37 -20.85
CA ALA A 85 3.28 -13.96 -21.84
C ALA A 85 2.45 -12.92 -22.63
N GLY A 86 2.47 -11.64 -22.24
CA GLY A 86 1.73 -10.57 -22.90
C GLY A 86 0.20 -10.64 -22.75
N THR A 87 -0.30 -11.40 -21.77
CA THR A 87 -1.75 -11.62 -21.55
C THR A 87 -2.41 -10.47 -20.79
N GLY A 88 -1.63 -9.58 -20.19
CA GLY A 88 -2.10 -8.44 -19.43
C GLY A 88 -1.38 -7.15 -19.80
N ILE A 89 -1.79 -6.06 -19.19
CA ILE A 89 -1.19 -4.74 -19.37
C ILE A 89 -1.08 -3.99 -18.04
N HIS A 90 -0.09 -3.13 -17.94
CA HIS A 90 -0.04 -2.08 -16.95
C HIS A 90 -0.72 -0.82 -17.49
N MET A 91 -1.47 -0.15 -16.63
CA MET A 91 -2.15 1.12 -16.92
C MET A 91 -1.53 2.19 -16.02
N ASP A 92 -0.76 3.08 -16.62
CA ASP A 92 0.02 4.07 -15.88
C ASP A 92 -0.86 5.15 -15.24
N LEU A 93 -0.52 5.50 -14.01
CA LEU A 93 -1.00 6.63 -13.24
C LEU A 93 0.23 7.46 -12.78
N PRO A 94 0.07 8.73 -12.38
CA PRO A 94 1.20 9.58 -11.97
C PRO A 94 2.10 8.97 -10.89
N ASP A 95 1.52 8.32 -9.88
CA ASP A 95 2.22 7.78 -8.71
C ASP A 95 2.09 6.26 -8.56
N GLY A 96 1.94 5.54 -9.68
CA GLY A 96 1.80 4.09 -9.67
C GLY A 96 1.09 3.56 -10.91
N TYR A 97 0.53 2.36 -10.84
CA TYR A 97 -0.22 1.79 -11.96
C TYR A 97 -1.25 0.77 -11.51
N ILE A 98 -2.20 0.48 -12.37
CA ILE A 98 -3.11 -0.66 -12.24
C ILE A 98 -2.63 -1.72 -13.22
N SER A 99 -2.35 -2.92 -12.72
CA SER A 99 -2.06 -4.09 -13.56
C SER A 99 -3.34 -4.88 -13.79
N ILE A 100 -3.66 -5.20 -15.03
CA ILE A 100 -4.76 -6.11 -15.36
C ILE A 100 -4.24 -7.29 -16.17
N ASP A 101 -4.73 -8.48 -15.85
CA ASP A 101 -4.43 -9.71 -16.57
C ASP A 101 -5.70 -10.55 -16.71
N SER A 102 -5.71 -11.47 -17.67
CA SER A 102 -6.81 -12.40 -17.88
C SER A 102 -6.39 -13.81 -17.49
N VAL A 103 -6.88 -14.25 -16.32
CA VAL A 103 -6.75 -15.65 -15.87
C VAL A 103 -8.15 -16.25 -15.77
N ALA A 104 -8.47 -17.19 -16.64
CA ALA A 104 -9.83 -17.70 -16.82
C ALA A 104 -10.52 -18.19 -15.53
N ALA A 105 -9.75 -18.69 -14.56
CA ALA A 105 -10.27 -19.23 -13.30
C ALA A 105 -10.42 -18.18 -12.17
N GLN A 106 -9.92 -16.94 -12.33
CA GLN A 106 -9.79 -15.96 -11.24
C GLN A 106 -10.28 -14.56 -11.59
N LYS A 107 -11.28 -14.45 -12.46
CA LYS A 107 -11.81 -13.13 -12.85
C LYS A 107 -12.49 -12.41 -11.68
N GLY A 108 -12.33 -11.10 -11.63
CA GLY A 108 -12.95 -10.24 -10.61
C GLY A 108 -12.24 -10.28 -9.24
N VAL A 109 -10.96 -10.64 -9.20
CA VAL A 109 -10.18 -10.76 -7.97
C VAL A 109 -9.00 -9.78 -7.99
N ILE A 110 -8.71 -9.18 -6.85
CA ILE A 110 -7.44 -8.50 -6.59
C ILE A 110 -6.41 -9.59 -6.29
N THR A 111 -5.40 -9.77 -7.13
CA THR A 111 -4.38 -10.81 -6.94
C THR A 111 -3.34 -10.43 -5.92
N HIS A 112 -2.91 -9.17 -5.93
CA HIS A 112 -1.95 -8.62 -4.98
C HIS A 112 -1.95 -7.10 -4.99
N PHE A 113 -1.31 -6.53 -3.99
CA PHE A 113 -0.88 -5.14 -4.00
C PHE A 113 0.64 -5.06 -3.82
N ALA A 114 1.25 -4.00 -4.32
CA ALA A 114 2.67 -3.78 -4.20
C ALA A 114 2.98 -2.50 -3.42
N VAL A 115 4.00 -2.58 -2.56
CA VAL A 115 4.56 -1.44 -1.84
C VAL A 115 5.88 -1.06 -2.50
N ALA A 116 6.02 0.21 -2.82
CA ALA A 116 7.25 0.76 -3.35
C ALA A 116 8.28 0.96 -2.25
N VAL A 117 9.51 0.61 -2.57
CA VAL A 117 10.71 0.92 -1.77
C VAL A 117 11.72 1.69 -2.61
N ASP A 118 12.79 2.18 -2.00
CA ASP A 118 13.93 2.70 -2.75
C ASP A 118 14.49 1.64 -3.69
N HIS A 119 15.47 2.05 -4.51
CA HIS A 119 16.06 1.19 -5.53
C HIS A 119 16.35 -0.23 -5.02
N MET A 120 15.89 -1.23 -5.78
CA MET A 120 16.08 -2.63 -5.47
C MET A 120 16.51 -3.40 -6.71
N ASP A 121 17.80 -3.70 -6.80
CA ASP A 121 18.32 -4.61 -7.80
C ASP A 121 18.13 -6.08 -7.40
N ARG A 122 18.55 -6.99 -8.24
CA ARG A 122 18.41 -8.45 -8.01
C ARG A 122 19.13 -8.92 -6.75
N VAL A 123 20.28 -8.34 -6.41
CA VAL A 123 21.04 -8.70 -5.22
C VAL A 123 20.34 -8.18 -3.96
N ALA A 124 19.85 -6.94 -4.00
CA ALA A 124 19.09 -6.35 -2.93
C ALA A 124 17.77 -7.09 -2.67
N ALA A 125 17.06 -7.50 -3.72
CA ALA A 125 15.83 -8.29 -3.61
C ALA A 125 16.08 -9.62 -2.89
N LYS A 126 17.13 -10.35 -3.28
CA LYS A 126 17.49 -11.60 -2.60
C LYS A 126 17.84 -11.37 -1.13
N ARG A 127 18.69 -10.39 -0.83
CA ARG A 127 19.05 -10.07 0.57
C ARG A 127 17.83 -9.68 1.40
N LEU A 128 16.89 -8.93 0.82
CA LEU A 128 15.66 -8.54 1.49
C LEU A 128 14.78 -9.75 1.78
N ALA A 129 14.61 -10.66 0.81
CA ALA A 129 13.85 -11.89 1.01
C ALA A 129 14.47 -12.76 2.13
N ASP A 130 15.81 -12.93 2.13
CA ASP A 130 16.54 -13.69 3.17
C ASP A 130 16.33 -13.03 4.56
N LYS A 131 16.42 -11.69 4.65
CA LYS A 131 16.19 -10.93 5.88
C LYS A 131 14.76 -11.08 6.38
N ILE A 132 13.76 -10.94 5.50
CA ILE A 132 12.35 -11.14 5.87
C ILE A 132 12.13 -12.55 6.42
N ASN A 133 12.63 -13.57 5.76
CA ASN A 133 12.49 -14.95 6.22
C ASN A 133 13.20 -15.23 7.55
N SER A 134 14.27 -14.51 7.86
CA SER A 134 14.94 -14.59 9.17
C SER A 134 14.12 -13.97 10.29
N GLU A 135 13.42 -12.86 10.04
CA GLU A 135 12.67 -12.12 11.05
C GLU A 135 11.18 -12.50 11.08
N LEU A 136 10.62 -12.89 9.93
CA LEU A 136 9.22 -13.26 9.73
C LEU A 136 9.11 -14.55 8.90
N PRO A 137 9.46 -15.72 9.46
CA PRO A 137 9.58 -16.97 8.70
C PRO A 137 8.26 -17.41 8.05
N ASP A 138 7.12 -17.07 8.63
CA ASP A 138 5.80 -17.41 8.09
C ASP A 138 5.42 -16.59 6.84
N ALA A 139 6.10 -15.48 6.59
CA ALA A 139 5.90 -14.65 5.40
C ALA A 139 6.34 -15.34 4.11
N LYS A 140 7.25 -16.32 4.18
CA LYS A 140 7.75 -17.13 3.04
C LYS A 140 8.19 -16.27 1.87
N ALA A 141 8.96 -15.23 2.15
CA ALA A 141 9.43 -14.27 1.18
C ALA A 141 10.31 -14.92 0.09
N ARG A 142 10.12 -14.50 -1.15
CA ARG A 142 10.91 -14.96 -2.31
C ARG A 142 11.24 -13.78 -3.20
N ASP A 143 12.49 -13.70 -3.64
CA ASP A 143 12.89 -12.77 -4.71
C ASP A 143 12.36 -13.27 -6.07
N SER A 144 12.06 -12.32 -6.93
CA SER A 144 11.63 -12.57 -8.31
C SER A 144 12.27 -11.55 -9.24
N TYR A 145 12.60 -11.98 -10.43
CA TYR A 145 13.15 -11.14 -11.49
C TYR A 145 12.27 -11.23 -12.73
N GLN A 146 11.88 -10.09 -13.25
CA GLN A 146 11.07 -9.98 -14.47
C GLN A 146 11.98 -9.63 -15.65
N ALA A 147 12.23 -10.60 -16.52
CA ALA A 147 13.17 -10.44 -17.65
C ALA A 147 12.70 -9.37 -18.65
N ASN A 148 11.39 -9.22 -18.83
CA ASN A 148 10.79 -8.25 -19.77
C ASN A 148 10.97 -6.79 -19.34
N THR A 149 11.04 -6.51 -18.04
CA THR A 149 11.20 -5.16 -17.49
C THR A 149 12.56 -4.91 -16.86
N GLY A 150 13.33 -5.98 -16.60
CA GLY A 150 14.55 -5.89 -15.78
C GLY A 150 14.28 -5.66 -14.29
N GLY A 151 13.00 -5.61 -13.87
CA GLY A 151 12.60 -5.34 -12.50
C GLY A 151 12.85 -6.50 -11.55
N SER A 152 13.24 -6.18 -10.33
CA SER A 152 13.36 -7.14 -9.23
C SER A 152 12.31 -6.84 -8.17
N THR A 153 11.69 -7.89 -7.63
CA THR A 153 10.65 -7.77 -6.59
C THR A 153 10.89 -8.80 -5.49
N VAL A 154 10.27 -8.57 -4.32
CA VAL A 154 10.14 -9.59 -3.29
C VAL A 154 8.65 -9.86 -3.09
N ASN A 155 8.28 -11.12 -3.15
CA ASN A 155 6.91 -11.60 -3.02
C ASN A 155 6.77 -12.36 -1.70
N LEU A 156 5.72 -12.06 -0.93
CA LEU A 156 5.50 -12.67 0.39
C LEU A 156 4.01 -12.81 0.69
N ARG A 157 3.69 -13.46 1.81
CA ARG A 157 2.34 -13.56 2.35
C ARG A 157 2.26 -12.82 3.68
N ASP A 158 1.16 -12.11 3.90
CA ASP A 158 0.81 -11.62 5.23
C ASP A 158 0.19 -12.74 6.10
N PRO A 159 -0.08 -12.51 7.40
CA PRO A 159 -0.63 -13.53 8.29
C PRO A 159 -1.98 -14.11 7.84
N ASP A 160 -2.80 -13.37 7.11
CA ASP A 160 -4.09 -13.81 6.57
C ASP A 160 -3.98 -14.41 5.16
N GLY A 161 -2.76 -14.47 4.61
CA GLY A 161 -2.47 -15.08 3.31
C GLY A 161 -2.57 -14.12 2.12
N PHE A 162 -2.78 -12.82 2.32
CA PHE A 162 -2.75 -11.85 1.23
C PHE A 162 -1.39 -11.82 0.55
N PHE A 163 -1.41 -11.77 -0.78
CA PHE A 163 -0.18 -11.68 -1.56
C PHE A 163 0.30 -10.23 -1.60
N VAL A 164 1.47 -10.00 -1.01
CA VAL A 164 2.14 -8.71 -0.96
C VAL A 164 3.38 -8.75 -1.84
N GLN A 165 3.58 -7.71 -2.63
CA GLN A 165 4.79 -7.52 -3.41
C GLN A 165 5.54 -6.28 -2.91
N ILE A 166 6.85 -6.37 -2.83
CA ILE A 166 7.74 -5.22 -2.62
C ILE A 166 8.45 -4.99 -3.95
N ALA A 167 8.36 -3.78 -4.47
CA ALA A 167 8.92 -3.39 -5.76
C ALA A 167 9.76 -2.12 -5.63
N SER A 168 10.74 -1.94 -6.52
CA SER A 168 11.46 -0.67 -6.60
C SER A 168 10.54 0.46 -7.04
N LYS A 169 10.70 1.64 -6.44
CA LYS A 169 10.00 2.86 -6.88
C LYS A 169 10.31 3.20 -8.35
N ASP A 170 11.56 2.97 -8.76
CA ASP A 170 12.06 3.29 -10.10
C ASP A 170 12.07 2.07 -11.03
N GLY A 171 11.76 0.89 -10.51
CA GLY A 171 11.72 -0.38 -11.22
C GLY A 171 10.34 -0.60 -11.84
N ARG A 172 10.28 -0.31 -13.09
CA ARG A 172 9.19 -0.75 -13.97
C ARG A 172 9.58 -2.07 -14.60
#